data_108d445faff99c9ffbb4e9451e5712fd
#
_entry.id   108d445faff99c9ffbb4e9451e5712fd
#
_cell.length_a   1.000
_cell.length_b   1.000
_cell.length_c   1.000
_cell.angle_alpha   90.00
_cell.angle_beta   90.00
_cell.angle_gamma   90.00
#
_symmetry.space_group_name_H-M   'P 1'
#
loop_
_entity.id
_entity.type
_entity.pdbx_description
1 polymer ?
#
loop_
_entity_poly.entity_id
_entity_poly.type
_entity_poly.pdbx_seq_one_letter_code
_entity_poly.pdbx_strand_id
1 'polypeptide(L)'
;IIQKYGTKVLGGPFKGMNFLDSVSEGCYVPKLLGLYESELHSYIDEIVEKKPDVIINIGCAEGYYAVGLKMLLPDTEVYAFDVDPNAKKKCKQLSEMNNVNININDEFKSEILKDFNTKDVVIFCDIEGDEVKLINSHNLDLYKNSEICMELHHNGKDHNKDIIPNILDKTHTTNLIWQKGKNFEVPELISNISHLDILLSAW
;
A
#
# COMPACT_ATOMS: atom_id res chain seq x y z
N ILE A 1 -1.41 19.40 -13.77
CA ILE A 1 -1.07 18.00 -14.08
C ILE A 1 -2.25 17.36 -14.81
N ILE A 2 -3.43 17.23 -14.18
CA ILE A 2 -4.60 16.53 -14.73
C ILE A 2 -5.04 17.08 -16.10
N GLN A 3 -5.11 18.40 -16.28
CA GLN A 3 -5.49 19.01 -17.54
C GLN A 3 -4.55 18.64 -18.71
N LYS A 4 -3.28 18.37 -18.42
CA LYS A 4 -2.25 18.09 -19.46
C LYS A 4 -2.04 16.59 -19.66
N TYR A 5 -2.11 15.78 -18.60
CA TYR A 5 -1.70 14.38 -18.61
C TYR A 5 -2.83 13.40 -18.24
N GLY A 6 -4.03 13.93 -17.93
CA GLY A 6 -5.12 13.11 -17.40
C GLY A 6 -4.83 12.60 -15.99
N THR A 7 -5.44 11.49 -15.64
CA THR A 7 -5.31 10.85 -14.32
C THR A 7 -4.39 9.60 -14.34
N LYS A 8 -3.52 9.47 -15.34
CA LYS A 8 -2.59 8.35 -15.42
C LYS A 8 -1.38 8.56 -14.51
N VAL A 9 -0.97 7.52 -13.79
CA VAL A 9 0.25 7.53 -12.97
C VAL A 9 1.47 7.68 -13.89
N LEU A 10 2.31 8.67 -13.62
CA LEU A 10 3.36 9.13 -14.52
C LEU A 10 4.73 8.51 -14.23
N GLY A 11 4.95 8.01 -13.02
CA GLY A 11 6.23 7.45 -12.57
C GLY A 11 6.06 6.35 -11.53
N GLY A 12 7.18 5.96 -10.89
CA GLY A 12 7.21 4.93 -9.86
C GLY A 12 6.81 3.54 -10.35
N PRO A 13 6.64 2.58 -9.42
CA PRO A 13 6.35 1.18 -9.76
C PRO A 13 5.05 1.01 -10.56
N PHE A 14 4.04 1.84 -10.28
CA PHE A 14 2.72 1.74 -10.92
C PHE A 14 2.55 2.68 -12.13
N LYS A 15 3.66 3.08 -12.75
CA LYS A 15 3.64 3.92 -13.95
C LYS A 15 2.71 3.33 -15.02
N GLY A 16 1.80 4.16 -15.52
CA GLY A 16 0.84 3.77 -16.55
C GLY A 16 -0.53 3.34 -16.01
N MET A 17 -0.70 3.15 -14.69
CA MET A 17 -1.99 2.90 -14.07
C MET A 17 -2.95 4.07 -14.35
N ASN A 18 -4.15 3.78 -14.84
CA ASN A 18 -5.23 4.76 -14.88
C ASN A 18 -5.69 5.00 -13.45
N PHE A 19 -5.70 6.26 -13.00
CA PHE A 19 -6.05 6.59 -11.63
C PHE A 19 -7.36 7.36 -11.57
N LEU A 20 -7.94 7.45 -10.39
CA LEU A 20 -9.18 8.19 -10.16
C LEU A 20 -8.93 9.70 -10.23
N ASP A 21 -9.99 10.50 -10.32
CA ASP A 21 -9.93 11.96 -10.23
C ASP A 21 -9.89 12.49 -8.78
N SER A 22 -10.08 11.60 -7.80
CA SER A 22 -10.07 11.88 -6.37
C SER A 22 -9.62 10.66 -5.57
N VAL A 23 -8.98 10.87 -4.43
CA VAL A 23 -8.56 9.82 -3.49
C VAL A 23 -9.51 9.67 -2.33
N SER A 24 -9.43 8.57 -1.60
CA SER A 24 -10.11 8.37 -0.32
C SER A 24 -9.27 8.97 0.79
N GLU A 25 -7.98 8.70 0.74
CA GLU A 25 -7.00 9.13 1.73
C GLU A 25 -5.66 9.50 1.07
N GLY A 26 -4.86 10.26 1.81
CA GLY A 26 -3.50 10.57 1.43
C GLY A 26 -3.35 11.57 0.29
N CYS A 27 -2.18 11.54 -0.31
CA CYS A 27 -1.72 12.57 -1.21
C CYS A 27 -1.99 12.24 -2.68
N TYR A 28 -2.97 12.89 -3.27
CA TYR A 28 -3.38 12.66 -4.66
C TYR A 28 -2.27 12.90 -5.68
N VAL A 29 -1.59 14.05 -5.58
CA VAL A 29 -0.57 14.43 -6.55
C VAL A 29 0.66 13.53 -6.49
N PRO A 30 1.21 13.18 -5.31
CA PRO A 30 2.28 12.19 -5.20
C PRO A 30 1.93 10.83 -5.82
N LYS A 31 0.69 10.35 -5.66
CA LYS A 31 0.23 9.11 -6.31
C LYS A 31 0.25 9.23 -7.83
N LEU A 32 -0.24 10.35 -8.40
CA LEU A 32 -0.19 10.60 -9.85
C LEU A 32 1.24 10.74 -10.39
N LEU A 33 2.13 11.36 -9.63
CA LEU A 33 3.54 11.50 -10.04
C LEU A 33 4.33 10.19 -9.86
N GLY A 34 3.79 9.22 -9.11
CA GLY A 34 4.49 7.99 -8.75
C GLY A 34 5.59 8.22 -7.72
N LEU A 35 5.41 9.20 -6.83
CA LEU A 35 6.34 9.56 -5.75
C LEU A 35 5.81 9.18 -4.36
N TYR A 36 4.56 8.70 -4.30
CA TYR A 36 3.92 8.28 -3.05
C TYR A 36 4.73 7.13 -2.44
N GLU A 37 5.11 7.28 -1.19
CA GLU A 37 5.91 6.30 -0.43
C GLU A 37 7.11 5.75 -1.22
N SER A 38 7.88 6.65 -1.84
CA SER A 38 9.00 6.28 -2.69
C SER A 38 10.08 5.43 -1.98
N GLU A 39 10.12 5.46 -0.65
CA GLU A 39 10.94 4.59 0.20
C GLU A 39 10.58 3.11 0.08
N LEU A 40 9.35 2.79 -0.36
CA LEU A 40 8.89 1.40 -0.57
C LEU A 40 9.09 0.91 -2.01
N HIS A 41 9.56 1.75 -2.95
CA HIS A 41 9.65 1.35 -4.35
C HIS A 41 10.56 0.13 -4.55
N SER A 42 11.74 0.10 -3.89
CA SER A 42 12.64 -1.07 -3.97
C SER A 42 12.01 -2.34 -3.40
N TYR A 43 11.21 -2.20 -2.34
CA TYR A 43 10.49 -3.32 -1.76
C TYR A 43 9.39 -3.85 -2.71
N ILE A 44 8.69 -2.94 -3.42
CA ILE A 44 7.73 -3.34 -4.46
C ILE A 44 8.43 -4.11 -5.59
N ASP A 45 9.62 -3.67 -6.01
CA ASP A 45 10.41 -4.36 -7.03
C ASP A 45 10.80 -5.78 -6.56
N GLU A 46 11.22 -5.94 -5.30
CA GLU A 46 11.51 -7.25 -4.70
C GLU A 46 10.29 -8.18 -4.71
N ILE A 47 9.09 -7.66 -4.38
CA ILE A 47 7.83 -8.43 -4.44
C ILE A 47 7.51 -8.84 -5.86
N VAL A 48 7.71 -7.94 -6.84
CA VAL A 48 7.46 -8.25 -8.26
C VAL A 48 8.41 -9.35 -8.76
N GLU A 49 9.65 -9.36 -8.32
CA GLU A 49 10.60 -10.43 -8.64
C GLU A 49 10.23 -11.76 -7.95
N LYS A 50 9.79 -11.69 -6.70
CA LYS A 50 9.41 -12.84 -5.87
C LYS A 50 8.14 -13.55 -6.39
N LYS A 51 7.18 -12.80 -6.93
CA LYS A 51 5.89 -13.28 -7.45
C LYS A 51 5.11 -14.12 -6.41
N PRO A 52 4.68 -13.53 -5.31
CA PRO A 52 3.95 -14.26 -4.27
C PRO A 52 2.63 -14.82 -4.83
N ASP A 53 2.13 -15.90 -4.21
CA ASP A 53 0.84 -16.47 -4.57
C ASP A 53 -0.33 -15.54 -4.23
N VAL A 54 -0.21 -14.84 -3.08
CA VAL A 54 -1.26 -14.01 -2.53
C VAL A 54 -0.70 -12.68 -2.03
N ILE A 55 -1.41 -11.61 -2.36
CA ILE A 55 -1.21 -10.29 -1.74
C ILE A 55 -2.49 -9.91 -0.99
N ILE A 56 -2.32 -9.46 0.26
CA ILE A 56 -3.39 -8.95 1.12
C ILE A 56 -3.10 -7.49 1.42
N ASN A 57 -3.99 -6.59 1.01
CA ASN A 57 -3.90 -5.16 1.33
C ASN A 57 -4.97 -4.79 2.35
N ILE A 58 -4.56 -4.47 3.58
CA ILE A 58 -5.41 -4.12 4.71
C ILE A 58 -5.37 -2.61 4.88
N GLY A 59 -6.54 -1.94 4.86
CA GLY A 59 -6.64 -0.49 4.72
C GLY A 59 -6.33 -0.10 3.27
N CYS A 60 -7.08 -0.67 2.33
CA CYS A 60 -6.74 -0.51 0.90
C CYS A 60 -7.09 0.87 0.33
N ALA A 61 -7.85 1.69 1.03
CA ALA A 61 -8.35 2.98 0.56
C ALA A 61 -8.96 2.87 -0.85
N GLU A 62 -8.57 3.74 -1.80
CA GLU A 62 -8.99 3.63 -3.19
C GLU A 62 -8.31 2.53 -3.99
N GLY A 63 -7.38 1.76 -3.39
CA GLY A 63 -6.75 0.60 -4.01
C GLY A 63 -5.44 0.88 -4.76
N TYR A 64 -4.72 1.95 -4.42
CA TYR A 64 -3.46 2.30 -5.09
C TYR A 64 -2.47 1.12 -5.12
N TYR A 65 -2.22 0.49 -3.97
CA TYR A 65 -1.36 -0.70 -3.88
C TYR A 65 -2.03 -1.94 -4.45
N ALA A 66 -3.27 -2.23 -4.06
CA ALA A 66 -3.96 -3.44 -4.48
C ALA A 66 -4.07 -3.55 -6.02
N VAL A 67 -4.47 -2.45 -6.68
CA VAL A 67 -4.59 -2.40 -8.15
C VAL A 67 -3.23 -2.36 -8.81
N GLY A 68 -2.32 -1.53 -8.30
CA GLY A 68 -0.97 -1.41 -8.86
C GLY A 68 -0.20 -2.73 -8.83
N LEU A 69 -0.23 -3.44 -7.71
CA LEU A 69 0.41 -4.75 -7.58
C LEU A 69 -0.27 -5.81 -8.47
N LYS A 70 -1.60 -5.81 -8.56
CA LYS A 70 -2.31 -6.72 -9.47
C LYS A 70 -1.97 -6.50 -10.94
N MET A 71 -1.72 -5.25 -11.34
CA MET A 71 -1.26 -4.95 -12.72
C MET A 71 0.13 -5.51 -12.99
N LEU A 72 1.04 -5.43 -12.02
CA LEU A 72 2.41 -5.94 -12.14
C LEU A 72 2.48 -7.47 -12.01
N LEU A 73 1.55 -8.06 -11.27
CA LEU A 73 1.51 -9.48 -10.92
C LEU A 73 0.15 -10.09 -11.32
N PRO A 74 -0.11 -10.30 -12.62
CA PRO A 74 -1.42 -10.72 -13.10
C PRO A 74 -1.86 -12.10 -12.58
N ASP A 75 -0.91 -12.98 -12.26
CA ASP A 75 -1.19 -14.34 -11.77
C ASP A 75 -1.37 -14.41 -10.25
N THR A 76 -0.92 -13.40 -9.48
CA THR A 76 -1.07 -13.33 -8.03
C THR A 76 -2.52 -13.04 -7.63
N GLU A 77 -3.06 -13.76 -6.66
CA GLU A 77 -4.34 -13.43 -6.06
C GLU A 77 -4.22 -12.20 -5.17
N VAL A 78 -5.09 -11.19 -5.39
CA VAL A 78 -5.07 -9.96 -4.58
C VAL A 78 -6.38 -9.83 -3.81
N TYR A 79 -6.24 -9.65 -2.50
CA TYR A 79 -7.33 -9.38 -1.56
C TYR A 79 -7.15 -7.98 -0.97
N ALA A 80 -8.16 -7.15 -1.11
CA ALA A 80 -8.21 -5.79 -0.58
C ALA A 80 -9.27 -5.71 0.52
N PHE A 81 -8.92 -5.11 1.66
CA PHE A 81 -9.81 -4.95 2.80
C PHE A 81 -9.88 -3.49 3.20
N ASP A 82 -11.10 -3.00 3.41
CA ASP A 82 -11.33 -1.67 3.96
C ASP A 82 -12.70 -1.63 4.67
N VAL A 83 -12.76 -0.93 5.79
CA VAL A 83 -14.02 -0.76 6.54
C VAL A 83 -14.88 0.36 5.95
N ASP A 84 -14.29 1.32 5.23
CA ASP A 84 -15.03 2.41 4.59
C ASP A 84 -15.67 1.93 3.26
N PRO A 85 -17.02 1.99 3.14
CA PRO A 85 -17.72 1.65 1.90
C PRO A 85 -17.32 2.53 0.71
N ASN A 86 -16.92 3.79 0.94
CA ASN A 86 -16.51 4.70 -0.13
C ASN A 86 -15.12 4.32 -0.66
N ALA A 87 -14.19 3.95 0.22
CA ALA A 87 -12.88 3.42 -0.15
C ALA A 87 -13.03 2.18 -1.03
N LYS A 88 -13.81 1.19 -0.61
CA LYS A 88 -14.10 -0.03 -1.38
C LYS A 88 -14.74 0.26 -2.74
N LYS A 89 -15.68 1.21 -2.80
CA LYS A 89 -16.29 1.63 -4.06
C LYS A 89 -15.25 2.22 -5.01
N LYS A 90 -14.35 3.05 -4.51
CA LYS A 90 -13.25 3.63 -5.31
C LYS A 90 -12.25 2.57 -5.73
N CYS A 91 -11.88 1.64 -4.84
CA CYS A 91 -11.02 0.50 -5.16
C CYS A 91 -11.60 -0.35 -6.30
N LYS A 92 -12.90 -0.63 -6.25
CA LYS A 92 -13.60 -1.33 -7.33
C LYS A 92 -13.55 -0.53 -8.65
N GLN A 93 -13.85 0.76 -8.60
CA GLN A 93 -13.77 1.63 -9.78
C GLN A 93 -12.35 1.63 -10.37
N LEU A 94 -11.33 1.74 -9.53
CA LEU A 94 -9.94 1.74 -9.96
C LEU A 94 -9.54 0.41 -10.61
N SER A 95 -9.98 -0.72 -10.05
CA SER A 95 -9.73 -2.06 -10.61
C SER A 95 -10.38 -2.24 -11.98
N GLU A 96 -11.63 -1.77 -12.13
CA GLU A 96 -12.36 -1.80 -13.41
C GLU A 96 -11.67 -0.93 -14.48
N MET A 97 -11.19 0.27 -14.11
CA MET A 97 -10.47 1.17 -15.02
C MET A 97 -9.16 0.58 -15.55
N ASN A 98 -8.56 -0.35 -14.80
CA ASN A 98 -7.30 -0.99 -15.17
C ASN A 98 -7.48 -2.44 -15.64
N ASN A 99 -8.71 -2.91 -15.79
CA ASN A 99 -9.05 -4.27 -16.24
C ASN A 99 -8.39 -5.37 -15.39
N VAL A 100 -8.31 -5.17 -14.07
CA VAL A 100 -7.78 -6.16 -13.13
C VAL A 100 -8.87 -6.67 -12.20
N ASN A 101 -8.75 -7.93 -11.77
CA ASN A 101 -9.68 -8.54 -10.84
C ASN A 101 -9.07 -8.63 -9.43
N ILE A 102 -9.75 -8.05 -8.45
CA ILE A 102 -9.34 -7.99 -7.04
C ILE A 102 -10.51 -8.47 -6.17
N ASN A 103 -10.21 -9.22 -5.12
CA ASN A 103 -11.18 -9.63 -4.11
C ASN A 103 -11.31 -8.51 -3.07
N ILE A 104 -12.35 -7.69 -3.19
CA ILE A 104 -12.59 -6.54 -2.30
C ILE A 104 -13.53 -6.98 -1.19
N ASN A 105 -13.12 -6.76 0.07
CA ASN A 105 -13.79 -7.22 1.27
C ASN A 105 -13.95 -6.10 2.29
N ASP A 106 -14.71 -6.38 3.35
CA ASP A 106 -14.93 -5.46 4.46
C ASP A 106 -13.74 -5.49 5.45
N GLU A 107 -13.96 -5.86 6.68
CA GLU A 107 -12.94 -5.95 7.72
C GLU A 107 -12.04 -7.18 7.54
N PHE A 108 -10.72 -6.98 7.62
CA PHE A 108 -9.79 -8.10 7.65
C PHE A 108 -9.87 -8.85 8.99
N LYS A 109 -9.88 -10.17 8.90
CA LYS A 109 -9.77 -11.07 10.06
C LYS A 109 -8.63 -12.04 9.85
N SER A 110 -7.72 -12.10 10.81
CA SER A 110 -6.49 -12.90 10.71
C SER A 110 -6.73 -14.39 10.43
N GLU A 111 -7.92 -14.90 10.74
CA GLU A 111 -8.30 -16.30 10.48
C GLU A 111 -8.25 -16.67 8.99
N ILE A 112 -8.42 -15.72 8.08
CA ILE A 112 -8.31 -15.97 6.63
C ILE A 112 -6.93 -16.50 6.24
N LEU A 113 -5.89 -16.17 7.01
CA LEU A 113 -4.53 -16.64 6.76
C LEU A 113 -4.39 -18.16 6.84
N LYS A 114 -5.32 -18.85 7.51
CA LYS A 114 -5.36 -20.32 7.56
C LYS A 114 -5.64 -20.92 6.17
N ASP A 115 -6.36 -20.20 5.32
CA ASP A 115 -6.69 -20.66 3.96
C ASP A 115 -5.48 -20.55 3.03
N PHE A 116 -4.47 -19.80 3.45
CA PHE A 116 -3.24 -19.53 2.70
C PHE A 116 -1.98 -20.16 3.33
N ASN A 117 -2.11 -21.07 4.26
CA ASN A 117 -1.00 -21.63 5.05
C ASN A 117 0.11 -22.34 4.24
N THR A 118 -0.18 -22.70 2.99
CA THR A 118 0.77 -23.32 2.04
C THR A 118 1.18 -22.40 0.90
N LYS A 119 0.71 -21.16 0.92
CA LYS A 119 0.97 -20.14 -0.10
C LYS A 119 2.02 -19.14 0.38
N ASP A 120 2.71 -18.53 -0.56
CA ASP A 120 3.56 -17.38 -0.30
C ASP A 120 2.69 -16.13 -0.23
N VAL A 121 2.59 -15.53 0.97
CA VAL A 121 1.67 -14.43 1.26
C VAL A 121 2.46 -13.17 1.59
N VAL A 122 2.11 -12.06 0.92
CA VAL A 122 2.60 -10.72 1.27
C VAL A 122 1.44 -9.87 1.74
N ILE A 123 1.60 -9.23 2.90
CA ILE A 123 0.60 -8.35 3.52
C ILE A 123 1.11 -6.90 3.46
N PHE A 124 0.33 -6.02 2.84
CA PHE A 124 0.45 -4.57 2.99
C PHE A 124 -0.61 -4.09 3.96
N CYS A 125 -0.22 -3.33 4.98
CA CYS A 125 -1.13 -2.86 6.02
C CYS A 125 -0.89 -1.37 6.32
N ASP A 126 -1.97 -0.59 6.22
CA ASP A 126 -2.05 0.81 6.63
C ASP A 126 -3.46 1.04 7.18
N ILE A 127 -3.60 1.16 8.51
CA ILE A 127 -4.89 1.21 9.22
C ILE A 127 -4.97 2.27 10.32
N GLU A 128 -4.14 3.31 10.19
CA GLU A 128 -4.27 4.55 10.96
C GLU A 128 -4.29 4.35 12.51
N GLY A 129 -3.48 3.40 13.02
CA GLY A 129 -3.20 3.25 14.45
C GLY A 129 -3.79 2.00 15.13
N ASP A 130 -4.52 1.17 14.42
CA ASP A 130 -5.08 -0.07 14.96
C ASP A 130 -4.18 -1.32 14.80
N GLU A 131 -2.89 -1.14 14.42
CA GLU A 131 -1.94 -2.20 14.10
C GLU A 131 -1.75 -3.20 15.27
N VAL A 132 -1.74 -2.72 16.51
CA VAL A 132 -1.61 -3.58 17.71
C VAL A 132 -2.87 -4.43 17.95
N LYS A 133 -4.04 -3.96 17.50
CA LYS A 133 -5.26 -4.78 17.55
C LYS A 133 -5.21 -5.87 16.48
N LEU A 134 -4.65 -5.53 15.30
CA LEU A 134 -4.53 -6.44 14.17
C LEU A 134 -3.55 -7.57 14.48
N ILE A 135 -2.33 -7.24 14.96
CA ILE A 135 -1.28 -8.22 15.29
C ILE A 135 -0.92 -8.12 16.77
N ASN A 136 -1.11 -9.20 17.48
CA ASN A 136 -0.83 -9.29 18.90
C ASN A 136 -0.35 -10.71 19.28
N SER A 137 0.05 -10.90 20.54
CA SER A 137 0.59 -12.18 21.02
C SER A 137 -0.37 -13.38 20.92
N HIS A 138 -1.67 -13.14 20.76
CA HIS A 138 -2.67 -14.22 20.71
C HIS A 138 -2.88 -14.75 19.29
N ASN A 139 -2.64 -13.94 18.27
CA ASN A 139 -2.86 -14.31 16.87
C ASN A 139 -1.58 -14.35 16.02
N LEU A 140 -0.42 -14.05 16.60
CA LEU A 140 0.86 -13.95 15.89
C LEU A 140 1.19 -15.19 15.05
N ASP A 141 0.87 -16.39 15.55
CA ASP A 141 1.12 -17.65 14.83
C ASP A 141 0.42 -17.75 13.47
N LEU A 142 -0.66 -16.99 13.27
CA LEU A 142 -1.35 -16.95 11.98
C LEU A 142 -0.52 -16.23 10.90
N TYR A 143 0.33 -15.30 11.31
CA TYR A 143 1.14 -14.48 10.41
C TYR A 143 2.52 -15.06 10.07
N LYS A 144 2.98 -16.09 10.79
CA LYS A 144 4.36 -16.60 10.73
C LYS A 144 4.89 -17.01 9.35
N ASN A 145 3.99 -17.29 8.41
CA ASN A 145 4.32 -17.67 7.04
C ASN A 145 4.09 -16.52 6.04
N SER A 146 3.79 -15.32 6.52
CA SER A 146 3.56 -14.14 5.70
C SER A 146 4.76 -13.21 5.74
N GLU A 147 5.00 -12.49 4.68
CA GLU A 147 5.84 -11.30 4.68
C GLU A 147 4.94 -10.08 4.91
N ILE A 148 5.35 -9.14 5.77
CA ILE A 148 4.49 -8.04 6.21
C ILE A 148 5.19 -6.71 5.98
N CYS A 149 4.58 -5.85 5.19
CA CYS A 149 4.90 -4.43 5.08
C CYS A 149 3.77 -3.64 5.77
N MET A 150 4.10 -2.91 6.83
CA MET A 150 3.10 -2.23 7.65
C MET A 150 3.52 -0.80 7.94
N GLU A 151 2.64 0.16 7.68
CA GLU A 151 2.81 1.51 8.21
C GLU A 151 2.47 1.50 9.71
N LEU A 152 3.34 2.13 10.52
CA LEU A 152 3.22 2.13 11.97
C LEU A 152 2.87 3.52 12.46
N HIS A 153 1.64 3.70 12.87
CA HIS A 153 1.12 4.98 13.34
C HIS A 153 1.32 5.16 14.84
N HIS A 154 1.28 6.42 15.24
CA HIS A 154 1.30 6.81 16.65
C HIS A 154 -0.14 6.85 17.18
N ASN A 155 -0.48 5.93 18.07
CA ASN A 155 -1.80 5.89 18.69
C ASN A 155 -1.72 6.43 20.14
N GLY A 156 -1.79 7.75 20.30
CA GLY A 156 -1.83 8.39 21.61
C GLY A 156 -0.60 8.12 22.47
N LYS A 157 -0.72 7.21 23.46
CA LYS A 157 0.36 6.84 24.37
C LYS A 157 1.21 5.69 23.88
N ASP A 158 0.67 4.89 22.97
CA ASP A 158 1.33 3.69 22.47
C ASP A 158 2.09 4.00 21.18
N HIS A 159 3.38 3.69 21.19
CA HIS A 159 4.23 3.81 20.03
C HIS A 159 4.23 2.48 19.28
N ASN A 160 3.33 2.32 18.29
CA ASN A 160 3.21 1.07 17.51
C ASN A 160 4.56 0.64 16.92
N LYS A 161 5.42 1.60 16.56
CA LYS A 161 6.79 1.37 16.09
C LYS A 161 7.69 0.62 17.09
N ASP A 162 7.38 0.69 18.37
CA ASP A 162 8.14 -0.01 19.42
C ASP A 162 7.46 -1.33 19.83
N ILE A 163 6.13 -1.39 19.73
CA ILE A 163 5.32 -2.54 20.15
C ILE A 163 5.29 -3.62 19.08
N ILE A 164 4.96 -3.27 17.84
CA ILE A 164 4.80 -4.23 16.74
C ILE A 164 6.09 -4.99 16.43
N PRO A 165 7.28 -4.36 16.28
CA PRO A 165 8.52 -5.09 16.08
C PRO A 165 8.78 -6.10 17.20
N ASN A 166 8.60 -5.71 18.47
CA ASN A 166 8.79 -6.62 19.61
C ASN A 166 7.84 -7.84 19.61
N ILE A 167 6.64 -7.68 19.04
CA ILE A 167 5.70 -8.80 18.88
C ILE A 167 6.20 -9.70 17.73
N LEU A 168 6.54 -9.10 16.58
CA LEU A 168 6.92 -9.80 15.37
C LEU A 168 8.29 -10.50 15.47
N ASP A 169 9.23 -9.99 16.25
CA ASP A 169 10.58 -10.58 16.43
C ASP A 169 10.59 -12.03 16.92
N LYS A 170 9.45 -12.51 17.41
CA LYS A 170 9.28 -13.93 17.80
C LYS A 170 9.14 -14.88 16.60
N THR A 171 8.72 -14.37 15.46
CA THR A 171 8.40 -15.17 14.27
C THR A 171 8.98 -14.59 12.98
N HIS A 172 9.35 -13.31 12.95
CA HIS A 172 9.83 -12.57 11.79
C HIS A 172 11.16 -11.88 12.09
N THR A 173 11.91 -11.57 11.04
CA THR A 173 12.99 -10.57 11.12
C THR A 173 12.40 -9.23 10.70
N THR A 174 12.52 -8.22 11.58
CA THR A 174 11.94 -6.90 11.35
C THR A 174 12.97 -5.89 10.86
N ASN A 175 12.60 -5.09 9.87
CA ASN A 175 13.37 -3.97 9.37
C ASN A 175 12.51 -2.70 9.42
N LEU A 176 13.05 -1.60 9.92
CA LEU A 176 12.36 -0.32 9.93
C LEU A 176 12.81 0.53 8.73
N ILE A 177 11.86 0.86 7.89
CA ILE A 177 12.03 1.83 6.79
C ILE A 177 11.49 3.17 7.29
N TRP A 178 12.37 4.17 7.36
CA TRP A 178 11.97 5.49 7.78
C TRP A 178 11.57 6.33 6.57
N GLN A 179 10.46 7.05 6.69
CA GLN A 179 10.10 8.07 5.74
C GLN A 179 11.24 9.09 5.68
N LYS A 180 11.88 9.20 4.54
CA LYS A 180 12.97 10.16 4.30
C LYS A 180 12.36 11.47 3.84
N GLY A 181 12.97 12.59 4.27
CA GLY A 181 12.66 13.88 3.67
C GLY A 181 12.85 13.77 2.15
N LYS A 182 11.88 14.27 1.40
CA LYS A 182 11.75 14.02 -0.05
C LYS A 182 12.90 14.67 -0.83
N ASN A 183 14.00 13.93 -0.98
CA ASN A 183 15.01 14.15 -2.02
C ASN A 183 14.57 13.37 -3.26
N PHE A 184 13.65 13.94 -4.03
CA PHE A 184 13.32 13.38 -5.33
C PHE A 184 13.86 14.31 -6.42
N GLU A 185 14.31 13.71 -7.50
CA GLU A 185 14.53 14.47 -8.73
C GLU A 185 13.17 14.99 -9.18
N VAL A 186 13.05 16.30 -9.31
CA VAL A 186 11.81 16.94 -9.78
C VAL A 186 11.50 16.35 -11.15
N PRO A 187 10.38 15.63 -11.33
CA PRO A 187 10.05 15.12 -12.64
C PRO A 187 10.05 16.26 -13.66
N GLU A 188 10.66 16.06 -14.83
CA GLU A 188 10.71 17.06 -15.92
C GLU A 188 9.34 17.67 -16.19
N LEU A 189 8.29 16.86 -16.01
CA LEU A 189 6.89 17.24 -16.17
C LEU A 189 6.44 18.41 -15.28
N ILE A 190 7.05 18.60 -14.11
CA ILE A 190 6.70 19.65 -13.14
C ILE A 190 7.86 20.64 -12.92
N SER A 191 8.94 20.51 -13.68
CA SER A 191 10.12 21.40 -13.56
C SER A 191 9.81 22.88 -13.83
N ASN A 192 8.74 23.18 -14.56
CA ASN A 192 8.32 24.52 -14.94
C ASN A 192 7.27 25.15 -14.00
N ILE A 193 6.90 24.50 -12.91
CA ILE A 193 6.00 25.05 -11.88
C ILE A 193 6.81 25.70 -10.75
N SER A 194 6.15 26.50 -9.90
CA SER A 194 6.86 27.18 -8.82
C SER A 194 7.49 26.17 -7.84
N HIS A 195 8.59 26.59 -7.17
CA HIS A 195 9.23 25.75 -6.16
C HIS A 195 8.26 25.33 -5.03
N LEU A 196 7.35 26.23 -4.64
CA LEU A 196 6.32 25.94 -3.65
C LEU A 196 5.34 24.86 -4.14
N ASP A 197 4.89 24.97 -5.40
CA ASP A 197 3.98 23.98 -5.99
C ASP A 197 4.67 22.63 -6.14
N ILE A 198 5.98 22.60 -6.44
CA ILE A 198 6.77 21.37 -6.45
C ILE A 198 6.78 20.73 -5.07
N LEU A 199 7.07 21.51 -4.02
CA LEU A 199 7.06 21.00 -2.65
C LEU A 199 5.68 20.48 -2.25
N LEU A 200 4.62 21.23 -2.52
CA LEU A 200 3.24 20.83 -2.24
C LEU A 200 2.78 19.60 -3.05
N SER A 201 3.33 19.39 -4.24
CA SER A 201 3.00 18.23 -5.06
C SER A 201 3.71 16.94 -4.64
N ALA A 202 4.64 17.05 -3.69
CA ALA A 202 5.40 15.92 -3.17
C ALA A 202 4.95 15.47 -1.76
N TRP A 203 3.98 16.19 -1.18
CA TRP A 203 3.38 15.84 0.13
C TRP A 203 2.06 15.15 -0.05
#